data_e82156a3b7542bc1f9da6d054de06191
#
_entry.id   e82156a3b7542bc1f9da6d054de06191
#
_cell.length_a   1.000
_cell.length_b   1.000
_cell.length_c   1.000
_cell.angle_alpha   90.00
_cell.angle_beta   90.00
_cell.angle_gamma   90.00
#
_symmetry.space_group_name_H-M   'P 1'
#
loop_
_entity.id
_entity.type
_entity.pdbx_description
1 polymer ?
#
loop_
_entity_poly.entity_id
_entity_poly.type
_entity_poly.pdbx_seq_one_letter_code
_entity_poly.pdbx_strand_id
1 'polypeptide(L)'
;MVNFTPWWPEQWTKELTVGFGLSFISVLWAYDGWINVTLVAGEIKNPQKNVPLSLLIGTLIVILLYISANLAYAYVIPINAMPGSPRIAADVARIVLGPLGASFIIVGILCSTFGTVNGCILSGPRCIYAAGADGTFSERFGKVHPRFRTPSVAIITLGIWGGILTLSGTYDQIISYVVFGSWGFYALTALSVIVLRWKMPDAPRPYKAWGYPYATLLFVAVAGWFLYNTLMEDTRNAIIGIVLLLLSLPFYYYWTREKKINSDMSNKVV
;
A
#
# COMPACT_ATOMS: atom_id res chain seq x y z
N MET A 1 -22.20 25.78 -9.74
CA MET A 1 -21.86 25.48 -8.31
C MET A 1 -22.87 24.52 -7.63
N VAL A 2 -23.63 23.78 -8.42
CA VAL A 2 -24.70 22.89 -7.90
C VAL A 2 -24.16 21.77 -7.01
N ASN A 3 -22.91 21.31 -7.24
CA ASN A 3 -22.31 20.20 -6.49
C ASN A 3 -21.78 20.58 -5.10
N PHE A 4 -21.77 21.85 -4.73
CA PHE A 4 -21.23 22.31 -3.45
C PHE A 4 -22.31 22.75 -2.47
N THR A 5 -23.58 22.49 -2.78
CA THR A 5 -24.73 22.78 -1.90
C THR A 5 -25.70 21.62 -1.91
N PRO A 6 -26.06 21.07 -0.73
CA PRO A 6 -25.54 21.38 0.60
C PRO A 6 -24.14 20.77 0.83
N TRP A 7 -23.31 21.43 1.64
CA TRP A 7 -21.96 20.95 2.01
C TRP A 7 -21.98 19.73 2.92
N TRP A 8 -23.10 19.49 3.59
CA TRP A 8 -23.28 18.46 4.58
C TRP A 8 -24.63 17.80 4.39
N PRO A 9 -24.74 16.47 4.52
CA PRO A 9 -26.01 15.78 4.42
C PRO A 9 -26.95 16.25 5.55
N GLU A 10 -28.20 16.51 5.23
CA GLU A 10 -29.23 16.92 6.22
C GLU A 10 -29.46 15.83 7.25
N GLN A 11 -29.33 14.56 6.87
CA GLN A 11 -29.44 13.41 7.76
C GLN A 11 -28.37 12.37 7.45
N TRP A 12 -27.76 11.82 8.49
CA TRP A 12 -26.88 10.67 8.39
C TRP A 12 -27.72 9.39 8.38
N THR A 13 -27.82 8.76 7.22
CA THR A 13 -28.48 7.47 7.05
C THR A 13 -27.49 6.32 7.18
N LYS A 14 -28.00 5.11 7.40
CA LYS A 14 -27.17 3.91 7.44
C LYS A 14 -26.45 3.69 6.08
N GLU A 15 -27.16 3.91 4.99
CA GLU A 15 -26.62 3.77 3.62
C GLU A 15 -25.47 4.75 3.38
N LEU A 16 -25.56 5.99 3.88
CA LEU A 16 -24.49 6.97 3.78
C LEU A 16 -23.26 6.54 4.57
N THR A 17 -23.45 5.99 5.78
CA THR A 17 -22.36 5.49 6.61
C THR A 17 -21.64 4.31 5.95
N VAL A 18 -22.39 3.37 5.37
CA VAL A 18 -21.85 2.22 4.63
C VAL A 18 -21.10 2.70 3.38
N GLY A 19 -21.72 3.58 2.57
CA GLY A 19 -21.08 4.14 1.37
C GLY A 19 -19.80 4.90 1.69
N PHE A 20 -19.77 5.65 2.80
CA PHE A 20 -18.57 6.31 3.30
C PHE A 20 -17.48 5.28 3.66
N GLY A 21 -17.83 4.21 4.37
CA GLY A 21 -16.92 3.13 4.71
C GLY A 21 -16.33 2.44 3.46
N LEU A 22 -17.17 2.11 2.48
CA LEU A 22 -16.72 1.48 1.23
C LEU A 22 -15.81 2.40 0.39
N SER A 23 -16.07 3.70 0.37
CA SER A 23 -15.22 4.66 -0.34
C SER A 23 -13.79 4.71 0.19
N PHE A 24 -13.59 4.34 1.47
CA PHE A 24 -12.24 4.24 2.05
C PHE A 24 -11.34 3.26 1.31
N ILE A 25 -11.86 2.14 0.76
CA ILE A 25 -11.06 1.17 0.00
C ILE A 25 -10.34 1.90 -1.14
N SER A 26 -11.08 2.65 -1.94
CA SER A 26 -10.52 3.40 -3.08
C SER A 26 -9.61 4.56 -2.64
N VAL A 27 -9.97 5.27 -1.57
CA VAL A 27 -9.15 6.36 -1.02
C VAL A 27 -7.83 5.81 -0.48
N LEU A 28 -7.87 4.75 0.33
CA LEU A 28 -6.68 4.14 0.91
C LEU A 28 -5.76 3.56 -0.16
N TRP A 29 -6.34 3.00 -1.23
CA TRP A 29 -5.58 2.58 -2.40
C TRP A 29 -4.92 3.77 -3.13
N ALA A 30 -5.65 4.86 -3.34
CA ALA A 30 -5.11 6.05 -4.01
C ALA A 30 -3.94 6.70 -3.25
N TYR A 31 -3.93 6.58 -1.92
CA TYR A 31 -2.86 7.06 -1.06
C TYR A 31 -1.81 5.98 -0.72
N ASP A 32 -1.96 4.75 -1.20
CA ASP A 32 -0.96 3.69 -0.96
C ASP A 32 0.34 3.98 -1.72
N GLY A 33 1.42 3.36 -1.27
CA GLY A 33 2.76 3.58 -1.83
C GLY A 33 3.71 4.38 -0.92
N TRP A 34 3.21 5.03 0.13
CA TRP A 34 4.05 5.73 1.12
C TRP A 34 5.07 4.80 1.78
N ILE A 35 4.74 3.51 1.93
CA ILE A 35 5.62 2.52 2.54
C ILE A 35 6.85 2.20 1.67
N ASN A 36 6.78 2.41 0.36
CA ASN A 36 7.87 2.05 -0.57
C ASN A 36 9.19 2.73 -0.23
N VAL A 37 9.16 3.96 0.29
CA VAL A 37 10.38 4.66 0.74
C VAL A 37 11.06 3.94 1.91
N THR A 38 10.30 3.26 2.77
CA THR A 38 10.87 2.51 3.89
C THR A 38 11.61 1.25 3.42
N LEU A 39 11.17 0.63 2.32
CA LEU A 39 11.81 -0.55 1.73
C LEU A 39 13.19 -0.25 1.11
N VAL A 40 13.42 1.01 0.75
CA VAL A 40 14.71 1.48 0.21
C VAL A 40 15.49 2.34 1.21
N ALA A 41 15.06 2.41 2.46
CA ALA A 41 15.66 3.28 3.48
C ALA A 41 17.16 3.05 3.70
N GLY A 42 17.65 1.80 3.52
CA GLY A 42 19.06 1.46 3.60
C GLY A 42 19.94 2.10 2.50
N GLU A 43 19.35 2.56 1.41
CA GLU A 43 20.05 3.22 0.29
C GLU A 43 19.97 4.76 0.38
N ILE A 44 19.24 5.30 1.35
CA ILE A 44 19.01 6.73 1.53
C ILE A 44 20.10 7.33 2.41
N LYS A 45 20.70 8.44 1.98
CA LYS A 45 21.64 9.21 2.82
C LYS A 45 20.89 9.82 4.01
N ASN A 46 21.45 9.71 5.23
CA ASN A 46 20.82 10.18 6.48
C ASN A 46 19.35 9.76 6.62
N PRO A 47 19.03 8.44 6.59
CA PRO A 47 17.67 7.95 6.51
C PRO A 47 16.80 8.39 7.67
N GLN A 48 17.39 8.55 8.87
CA GLN A 48 16.70 8.99 10.09
C GLN A 48 16.04 10.37 9.96
N LYS A 49 16.60 11.25 9.12
CA LYS A 49 16.05 12.58 8.83
C LYS A 49 15.26 12.59 7.53
N ASN A 50 15.83 12.00 6.48
CA ASN A 50 15.29 12.14 5.13
C ASN A 50 14.06 11.27 4.88
N VAL A 51 13.95 10.09 5.49
CA VAL A 51 12.75 9.25 5.35
C VAL A 51 11.52 9.91 5.98
N PRO A 52 11.52 10.35 7.26
CA PRO A 52 10.37 11.04 7.82
C PRO A 52 10.01 12.33 7.08
N LEU A 53 11.01 13.10 6.66
CA LEU A 53 10.79 14.35 5.95
C LEU A 53 10.18 14.14 4.57
N SER A 54 10.67 13.16 3.82
CA SER A 54 10.11 12.82 2.50
C SER A 54 8.69 12.28 2.60
N LEU A 55 8.37 11.48 3.62
CA LEU A 55 7.02 11.02 3.90
C LEU A 55 6.09 12.21 4.20
N LEU A 56 6.49 13.11 5.09
CA LEU A 56 5.67 14.26 5.46
C LEU A 56 5.41 15.17 4.25
N ILE A 57 6.47 15.62 3.58
CA ILE A 57 6.35 16.56 2.46
C ILE A 57 5.63 15.89 1.28
N GLY A 58 6.00 14.65 0.94
CA GLY A 58 5.37 13.90 -0.15
C GLY A 58 3.88 13.70 0.08
N THR A 59 3.49 13.30 1.29
CA THR A 59 2.07 13.13 1.64
C THR A 59 1.31 14.44 1.56
N LEU A 60 1.85 15.55 2.08
CA LEU A 60 1.21 16.86 1.99
C LEU A 60 1.01 17.33 0.54
N ILE A 61 2.02 17.14 -0.32
CA ILE A 61 1.92 17.46 -1.75
C ILE A 61 0.81 16.62 -2.41
N VAL A 62 0.78 15.31 -2.15
CA VAL A 62 -0.25 14.41 -2.70
C VAL A 62 -1.65 14.81 -2.23
N ILE A 63 -1.82 15.12 -0.94
CA ILE A 63 -3.11 15.61 -0.40
C ILE A 63 -3.57 16.86 -1.14
N LEU A 64 -2.69 17.85 -1.30
CA LEU A 64 -3.03 19.09 -1.99
C LEU A 64 -3.42 18.85 -3.46
N LEU A 65 -2.65 18.01 -4.16
CA LEU A 65 -2.95 17.66 -5.55
C LEU A 65 -4.28 16.92 -5.68
N TYR A 66 -4.56 15.94 -4.82
CA TYR A 66 -5.80 15.17 -4.87
C TYR A 66 -7.01 16.01 -4.53
N ILE A 67 -6.93 16.85 -3.50
CA ILE A 67 -8.02 17.79 -3.17
C ILE A 67 -8.27 18.72 -4.35
N SER A 68 -7.23 19.33 -4.91
CA SER A 68 -7.36 20.26 -6.05
C SER A 68 -7.98 19.58 -7.28
N ALA A 69 -7.53 18.35 -7.60
CA ALA A 69 -8.07 17.58 -8.71
C ALA A 69 -9.55 17.23 -8.50
N ASN A 70 -9.91 16.74 -7.32
CA ASN A 70 -11.30 16.38 -7.01
C ASN A 70 -12.22 17.60 -7.00
N LEU A 71 -11.76 18.74 -6.50
CA LEU A 71 -12.51 20.00 -6.59
C LEU A 71 -12.72 20.44 -8.04
N ALA A 72 -11.69 20.30 -8.89
CA ALA A 72 -11.82 20.60 -10.33
C ALA A 72 -12.83 19.66 -11.00
N TYR A 73 -12.80 18.37 -10.69
CA TYR A 73 -13.78 17.41 -11.23
C TYR A 73 -15.21 17.74 -10.79
N ALA A 74 -15.41 18.02 -9.50
CA ALA A 74 -16.69 18.39 -8.95
C ALA A 74 -17.20 19.74 -9.49
N TYR A 75 -16.30 20.65 -9.88
CA TYR A 75 -16.67 21.91 -10.53
C TYR A 75 -17.21 21.71 -11.95
N VAL A 76 -16.62 20.81 -12.72
CA VAL A 76 -16.89 20.60 -14.14
C VAL A 76 -18.01 19.60 -14.38
N ILE A 77 -18.06 18.48 -13.64
CA ILE A 77 -19.03 17.40 -13.84
C ILE A 77 -19.95 17.30 -12.61
N PRO A 78 -21.28 17.21 -12.82
CA PRO A 78 -22.21 16.93 -11.72
C PRO A 78 -21.87 15.63 -10.99
N ILE A 79 -21.92 15.64 -9.66
CA ILE A 79 -21.57 14.49 -8.82
C ILE A 79 -22.37 13.25 -9.24
N ASN A 80 -23.64 13.40 -9.54
CA ASN A 80 -24.52 12.30 -9.96
C ASN A 80 -24.11 11.66 -11.31
N ALA A 81 -23.37 12.39 -12.15
CA ALA A 81 -22.87 11.90 -13.44
C ALA A 81 -21.48 11.26 -13.34
N MET A 82 -20.74 11.51 -12.25
CA MET A 82 -19.39 10.97 -12.07
C MET A 82 -19.31 9.43 -12.08
N PRO A 83 -20.26 8.68 -11.45
CA PRO A 83 -20.21 7.21 -11.47
C PRO A 83 -20.29 6.59 -12.86
N GLY A 84 -20.88 7.33 -13.84
CA GLY A 84 -20.95 6.90 -15.23
C GLY A 84 -19.68 7.16 -16.05
N SER A 85 -18.69 7.85 -15.49
CA SER A 85 -17.44 8.19 -16.17
C SER A 85 -16.31 7.25 -15.76
N PRO A 86 -15.87 6.31 -16.60
CA PRO A 86 -14.75 5.42 -16.28
C PRO A 86 -13.38 6.14 -16.32
N ARG A 87 -13.33 7.36 -16.86
CA ARG A 87 -12.10 8.14 -17.04
C ARG A 87 -12.33 9.62 -16.76
N ILE A 88 -12.78 9.93 -15.56
CA ILE A 88 -13.22 11.27 -15.15
C ILE A 88 -12.21 12.39 -15.47
N ALA A 89 -10.92 12.16 -15.27
CA ALA A 89 -9.88 13.14 -15.58
C ALA A 89 -9.83 13.49 -17.07
N ALA A 90 -9.97 12.49 -17.96
CA ALA A 90 -9.99 12.69 -19.40
C ALA A 90 -11.29 13.36 -19.86
N ASP A 91 -12.42 13.03 -19.24
CA ASP A 91 -13.71 13.63 -19.56
C ASP A 91 -13.76 15.11 -19.13
N VAL A 92 -13.25 15.44 -17.96
CA VAL A 92 -13.08 16.83 -17.51
C VAL A 92 -12.17 17.60 -18.47
N ALA A 93 -11.02 17.03 -18.83
CA ALA A 93 -10.11 17.68 -19.78
C ALA A 93 -10.73 17.85 -21.16
N ARG A 94 -11.56 16.91 -21.61
CA ARG A 94 -12.32 17.04 -22.86
C ARG A 94 -13.32 18.20 -22.83
N ILE A 95 -14.01 18.38 -21.70
CA ILE A 95 -14.99 19.48 -21.54
C ILE A 95 -14.28 20.84 -21.54
N VAL A 96 -13.14 20.94 -20.83
CA VAL A 96 -12.44 22.21 -20.63
C VAL A 96 -11.53 22.56 -21.80
N LEU A 97 -10.78 21.61 -22.34
CA LEU A 97 -9.71 21.80 -23.32
C LEU A 97 -10.00 21.13 -24.69
N GLY A 98 -11.16 20.48 -24.82
CA GLY A 98 -11.51 19.74 -26.03
C GLY A 98 -10.77 18.40 -26.18
N PRO A 99 -10.83 17.79 -27.39
CA PRO A 99 -10.25 16.46 -27.63
C PRO A 99 -8.74 16.37 -27.37
N LEU A 100 -7.99 17.42 -27.64
CA LEU A 100 -6.56 17.49 -27.38
C LEU A 100 -6.25 17.42 -25.89
N GLY A 101 -7.06 18.05 -25.04
CA GLY A 101 -6.92 17.97 -23.59
C GLY A 101 -7.09 16.53 -23.06
N ALA A 102 -8.10 15.82 -23.56
CA ALA A 102 -8.30 14.42 -23.21
C ALA A 102 -7.10 13.54 -23.60
N SER A 103 -6.58 13.73 -24.81
CA SER A 103 -5.40 12.99 -25.28
C SER A 103 -4.17 13.27 -24.43
N PHE A 104 -3.95 14.52 -24.03
CA PHE A 104 -2.83 14.92 -23.16
C PHE A 104 -2.92 14.22 -21.79
N ILE A 105 -4.10 14.22 -21.18
CA ILE A 105 -4.32 13.52 -19.89
C ILE A 105 -4.10 12.02 -20.02
N ILE A 106 -4.55 11.38 -21.10
CA ILE A 106 -4.36 9.94 -21.35
C ILE A 106 -2.86 9.61 -21.44
N VAL A 107 -2.09 10.40 -22.19
CA VAL A 107 -0.63 10.22 -22.27
C VAL A 107 0.01 10.41 -20.91
N GLY A 108 -0.41 11.42 -20.14
CA GLY A 108 0.07 11.64 -18.77
C GLY A 108 -0.20 10.44 -17.86
N ILE A 109 -1.40 9.85 -17.94
CA ILE A 109 -1.76 8.64 -17.19
C ILE A 109 -0.88 7.44 -17.58
N LEU A 110 -0.64 7.24 -18.89
CA LEU A 110 0.26 6.17 -19.36
C LEU A 110 1.68 6.33 -18.83
N CYS A 111 2.24 7.53 -18.90
CA CYS A 111 3.57 7.83 -18.34
C CYS A 111 3.61 7.61 -16.82
N SER A 112 2.59 8.05 -16.10
CA SER A 112 2.48 7.85 -14.65
C SER A 112 2.39 6.38 -14.28
N THR A 113 1.54 5.61 -14.97
CA THR A 113 1.40 4.17 -14.74
C THR A 113 2.72 3.44 -14.98
N PHE A 114 3.43 3.76 -16.06
CA PHE A 114 4.76 3.20 -16.34
C PHE A 114 5.76 3.53 -15.21
N GLY A 115 5.77 4.77 -14.74
CA GLY A 115 6.60 5.19 -13.62
C GLY A 115 6.27 4.45 -12.32
N THR A 116 4.98 4.26 -12.04
CA THR A 116 4.51 3.51 -10.85
C THR A 116 4.94 2.04 -10.91
N VAL A 117 4.76 1.37 -12.04
CA VAL A 117 5.22 -0.03 -12.24
C VAL A 117 6.73 -0.13 -12.01
N ASN A 118 7.51 0.81 -12.55
CA ASN A 118 8.96 0.84 -12.33
C ASN A 118 9.32 1.03 -10.85
N GLY A 119 8.60 1.89 -10.13
CA GLY A 119 8.76 2.08 -8.68
C GLY A 119 8.43 0.81 -7.88
N CYS A 120 7.36 0.09 -8.24
CA CYS A 120 7.01 -1.18 -7.61
C CYS A 120 8.05 -2.28 -7.87
N ILE A 121 8.60 -2.36 -9.09
CA ILE A 121 9.69 -3.30 -9.42
C ILE A 121 10.98 -2.94 -8.65
N LEU A 122 11.19 -1.66 -8.37
CA LEU A 122 12.33 -1.23 -7.58
C LEU A 122 12.17 -1.62 -6.10
N SER A 123 11.02 -1.38 -5.48
CA SER A 123 10.80 -1.52 -4.02
C SER A 123 10.38 -2.93 -3.60
N GLY A 124 9.38 -3.51 -4.26
CA GLY A 124 8.75 -4.78 -3.85
C GLY A 124 9.72 -5.96 -3.70
N PRO A 125 10.59 -6.24 -4.67
CA PRO A 125 11.54 -7.34 -4.59
C PRO A 125 12.53 -7.24 -3.42
N ARG A 126 12.78 -6.04 -2.88
CA ARG A 126 13.68 -5.84 -1.74
C ARG A 126 13.14 -6.45 -0.46
N CYS A 127 11.82 -6.46 -0.28
CA CYS A 127 11.19 -7.10 0.88
C CYS A 127 11.46 -8.62 0.84
N ILE A 128 11.24 -9.26 -0.32
CA ILE A 128 11.49 -10.70 -0.48
C ILE A 128 12.99 -11.02 -0.39
N TYR A 129 13.84 -10.15 -0.96
CA TYR A 129 15.28 -10.27 -0.84
C TYR A 129 15.74 -10.23 0.62
N ALA A 130 15.24 -9.28 1.42
CA ALA A 130 15.57 -9.19 2.84
C ALA A 130 15.14 -10.45 3.59
N ALA A 131 13.93 -10.94 3.36
CA ALA A 131 13.44 -12.18 3.97
C ALA A 131 14.29 -13.41 3.56
N GLY A 132 14.76 -13.46 2.32
CA GLY A 132 15.66 -14.51 1.85
C GLY A 132 17.06 -14.40 2.45
N ALA A 133 17.59 -13.19 2.60
CA ALA A 133 18.89 -12.92 3.23
C ALA A 133 18.86 -13.26 4.73
N ASP A 134 17.74 -12.97 5.43
CA ASP A 134 17.54 -13.31 6.83
C ASP A 134 17.25 -14.81 7.06
N GLY A 135 17.02 -15.59 6.02
CA GLY A 135 16.66 -17.02 6.09
C GLY A 135 15.25 -17.27 6.64
N THR A 136 14.37 -16.26 6.65
CA THR A 136 12.93 -16.43 6.94
C THR A 136 12.15 -16.83 5.69
N PHE A 137 12.80 -16.77 4.53
CA PHE A 137 12.34 -17.25 3.24
C PHE A 137 13.46 -18.02 2.53
N SER A 138 13.20 -18.61 1.37
CA SER A 138 14.23 -19.39 0.65
C SER A 138 15.46 -18.54 0.34
N GLU A 139 16.65 -19.04 0.66
CA GLU A 139 17.94 -18.36 0.44
C GLU A 139 18.21 -17.96 -1.01
N ARG A 140 17.51 -18.59 -1.98
CA ARG A 140 17.62 -18.24 -3.39
C ARG A 140 17.20 -16.79 -3.66
N PHE A 141 16.23 -16.29 -2.90
CA PHE A 141 15.75 -14.91 -3.01
C PHE A 141 16.70 -13.89 -2.37
N GLY A 142 17.53 -14.32 -1.41
CA GLY A 142 18.57 -13.51 -0.78
C GLY A 142 19.84 -13.31 -1.64
N LYS A 143 19.85 -13.78 -2.90
CA LYS A 143 20.99 -13.65 -3.79
C LYS A 143 20.85 -12.48 -4.76
N VAL A 144 21.94 -11.71 -4.91
CA VAL A 144 22.05 -10.60 -5.87
C VAL A 144 22.69 -11.12 -7.15
N HIS A 145 22.17 -10.72 -8.30
CA HIS A 145 22.72 -11.09 -9.60
C HIS A 145 24.11 -10.45 -9.79
N PRO A 146 25.17 -11.22 -10.16
CA PRO A 146 26.54 -10.72 -10.19
C PRO A 146 26.75 -9.50 -11.12
N ARG A 147 26.12 -9.54 -12.30
CA ARG A 147 26.24 -8.50 -13.33
C ARG A 147 25.33 -7.30 -13.08
N PHE A 148 24.05 -7.53 -12.78
CA PHE A 148 23.04 -6.47 -12.67
C PHE A 148 22.90 -5.89 -11.25
N ARG A 149 23.52 -6.54 -10.26
CA ARG A 149 23.45 -6.15 -8.83
C ARG A 149 22.03 -5.92 -8.32
N THR A 150 21.10 -6.72 -8.82
CA THR A 150 19.68 -6.69 -8.46
C THR A 150 19.23 -8.06 -7.95
N PRO A 151 18.16 -8.16 -7.13
CA PRO A 151 17.59 -9.41 -6.68
C PRO A 151 16.74 -10.05 -7.79
N SER A 152 17.39 -10.51 -8.85
CA SER A 152 16.73 -10.95 -10.09
C SER A 152 15.70 -12.06 -9.88
N VAL A 153 15.95 -13.01 -8.98
CA VAL A 153 15.00 -14.09 -8.68
C VAL A 153 13.71 -13.52 -8.09
N ALA A 154 13.81 -12.57 -7.15
CA ALA A 154 12.66 -11.92 -6.55
C ALA A 154 11.86 -11.09 -7.59
N ILE A 155 12.57 -10.34 -8.46
CA ILE A 155 11.95 -9.54 -9.53
C ILE A 155 11.16 -10.43 -10.49
N ILE A 156 11.77 -11.51 -10.99
CA ILE A 156 11.12 -12.41 -11.96
C ILE A 156 9.92 -13.10 -11.32
N THR A 157 10.07 -13.59 -10.09
CA THR A 157 8.98 -14.28 -9.39
C THR A 157 7.79 -13.35 -9.14
N LEU A 158 8.04 -12.11 -8.68
CA LEU A 158 6.98 -11.13 -8.52
C LEU A 158 6.33 -10.73 -9.85
N GLY A 159 7.12 -10.61 -10.92
CA GLY A 159 6.60 -10.32 -12.26
C GLY A 159 5.67 -11.42 -12.76
N ILE A 160 6.06 -12.68 -12.63
CA ILE A 160 5.22 -13.84 -12.99
C ILE A 160 3.95 -13.86 -12.12
N TRP A 161 4.10 -13.71 -10.81
CA TRP A 161 2.96 -13.71 -9.89
C TRP A 161 1.98 -12.58 -10.17
N GLY A 162 2.49 -11.36 -10.41
CA GLY A 162 1.66 -10.21 -10.81
C GLY A 162 0.92 -10.47 -12.13
N GLY A 163 1.57 -11.09 -13.11
CA GLY A 163 0.94 -11.51 -14.36
C GLY A 163 -0.20 -12.52 -14.14
N ILE A 164 0.01 -13.52 -13.29
CA ILE A 164 -1.03 -14.50 -12.93
C ILE A 164 -2.21 -13.80 -12.23
N LEU A 165 -1.94 -12.92 -11.26
CA LEU A 165 -3.00 -12.17 -10.57
C LEU A 165 -3.80 -11.29 -11.53
N THR A 166 -3.14 -10.63 -12.47
CA THR A 166 -3.81 -9.79 -13.47
C THR A 166 -4.78 -10.59 -14.36
N LEU A 167 -4.49 -11.87 -14.61
CA LEU A 167 -5.34 -12.76 -15.38
C LEU A 167 -6.43 -13.46 -14.53
N SER A 168 -6.33 -13.41 -13.21
CA SER A 168 -7.20 -14.18 -12.30
C SER A 168 -8.46 -13.44 -11.84
N GLY A 169 -8.55 -12.13 -12.03
CA GLY A 169 -9.68 -11.34 -11.53
C GLY A 169 -9.81 -9.95 -12.15
N THR A 170 -10.87 -9.25 -11.76
CA THR A 170 -11.06 -7.85 -12.14
C THR A 170 -10.17 -6.93 -11.31
N TYR A 171 -9.91 -5.74 -11.84
CA TYR A 171 -9.14 -4.70 -11.16
C TYR A 171 -9.67 -4.41 -9.73
N ASP A 172 -10.98 -4.21 -9.61
CA ASP A 172 -11.61 -3.89 -8.32
C ASP A 172 -11.49 -5.03 -7.29
N GLN A 173 -11.63 -6.28 -7.75
CA GLN A 173 -11.47 -7.45 -6.89
C GLN A 173 -10.02 -7.54 -6.37
N ILE A 174 -9.04 -7.38 -7.26
CA ILE A 174 -7.62 -7.42 -6.89
C ILE A 174 -7.30 -6.32 -5.88
N ILE A 175 -7.79 -5.10 -6.08
CA ILE A 175 -7.60 -4.01 -5.13
C ILE A 175 -8.19 -4.35 -3.76
N SER A 176 -9.43 -4.81 -3.71
CA SER A 176 -10.12 -5.04 -2.44
C SER A 176 -9.34 -6.00 -1.52
N TYR A 177 -8.91 -7.17 -2.01
CA TYR A 177 -8.18 -8.10 -1.16
C TYR A 177 -6.73 -7.70 -0.91
N VAL A 178 -6.07 -6.97 -1.83
CA VAL A 178 -4.72 -6.45 -1.62
C VAL A 178 -4.73 -5.35 -0.56
N VAL A 179 -5.66 -4.40 -0.64
CA VAL A 179 -5.80 -3.32 0.35
C VAL A 179 -6.13 -3.90 1.71
N PHE A 180 -7.08 -4.84 1.80
CA PHE A 180 -7.41 -5.52 3.06
C PHE A 180 -6.17 -6.15 3.70
N GLY A 181 -5.42 -6.96 2.93
CA GLY A 181 -4.21 -7.61 3.42
C GLY A 181 -3.12 -6.64 3.87
N SER A 182 -2.86 -5.61 3.06
CA SER A 182 -1.85 -4.59 3.35
C SER A 182 -2.17 -3.81 4.63
N TRP A 183 -3.42 -3.41 4.82
CA TRP A 183 -3.84 -2.67 6.01
C TRP A 183 -3.79 -3.53 7.28
N GLY A 184 -4.03 -4.85 7.17
CA GLY A 184 -3.77 -5.79 8.25
C GLY A 184 -2.29 -5.77 8.70
N PHE A 185 -1.36 -5.83 7.74
CA PHE A 185 0.07 -5.75 8.06
C PHE A 185 0.51 -4.36 8.56
N TYR A 186 -0.07 -3.28 8.04
CA TYR A 186 0.24 -1.93 8.53
C TYR A 186 -0.20 -1.77 9.99
N ALA A 187 -1.37 -2.28 10.36
CA ALA A 187 -1.84 -2.29 11.75
C ALA A 187 -0.90 -3.10 12.66
N LEU A 188 -0.50 -4.31 12.25
CA LEU A 188 0.43 -5.14 12.99
C LEU A 188 1.81 -4.47 13.13
N THR A 189 2.29 -3.81 12.07
CA THR A 189 3.55 -3.06 12.09
C THR A 189 3.47 -1.88 13.05
N ALA A 190 2.35 -1.14 13.06
CA ALA A 190 2.14 -0.07 14.03
C ALA A 190 2.07 -0.60 15.47
N LEU A 191 1.38 -1.71 15.72
CA LEU A 191 1.35 -2.37 17.03
C LEU A 191 2.75 -2.83 17.47
N SER A 192 3.59 -3.28 16.54
CA SER A 192 4.96 -3.71 16.86
C SER A 192 5.78 -2.59 17.49
N VAL A 193 5.53 -1.34 17.15
CA VAL A 193 6.20 -0.17 17.78
C VAL A 193 5.93 -0.13 19.29
N ILE A 194 4.69 -0.42 19.70
CA ILE A 194 4.31 -0.44 21.12
C ILE A 194 4.98 -1.63 21.82
N VAL A 195 4.86 -2.82 21.23
CA VAL A 195 5.42 -4.06 21.80
C VAL A 195 6.94 -3.98 21.92
N LEU A 196 7.64 -3.48 20.89
CA LEU A 196 9.08 -3.36 20.90
C LEU A 196 9.58 -2.28 21.88
N ARG A 197 8.79 -1.25 22.14
CA ARG A 197 9.13 -0.28 23.19
C ARG A 197 9.05 -0.87 24.60
N TRP A 198 8.15 -1.81 24.82
CA TRP A 198 8.06 -2.53 26.09
C TRP A 198 9.16 -3.59 26.23
N LYS A 199 9.41 -4.36 25.15
CA LYS A 199 10.38 -5.47 25.20
C LYS A 199 11.84 -5.00 25.15
N MET A 200 12.12 -3.86 24.52
CA MET A 200 13.46 -3.32 24.32
C MET A 200 13.48 -1.82 24.67
N PRO A 201 13.33 -1.45 25.95
CA PRO A 201 13.25 -0.04 26.38
C PRO A 201 14.52 0.75 26.01
N ASP A 202 15.69 0.13 26.13
CA ASP A 202 17.00 0.76 25.96
C ASP A 202 17.51 0.77 24.51
N ALA A 203 16.75 0.22 23.56
CA ALA A 203 17.16 0.22 22.17
C ALA A 203 17.31 1.66 21.64
N PRO A 204 18.40 2.00 20.92
CA PRO A 204 18.61 3.33 20.39
C PRO A 204 17.53 3.69 19.37
N ARG A 205 16.89 4.85 19.57
CA ARG A 205 15.81 5.35 18.70
C ARG A 205 16.15 6.74 18.21
N PRO A 206 16.89 6.85 17.11
CA PRO A 206 17.30 8.14 16.56
C PRO A 206 16.12 9.03 16.16
N TYR A 207 15.02 8.41 15.72
CA TYR A 207 13.77 9.08 15.45
C TYR A 207 12.68 8.64 16.46
N LYS A 208 12.05 9.62 17.08
CA LYS A 208 10.93 9.40 18.00
C LYS A 208 9.63 9.75 17.30
N ALA A 209 8.71 8.78 17.16
CA ALA A 209 7.40 8.99 16.53
C ALA A 209 6.62 10.08 17.28
N TRP A 210 6.20 11.12 16.56
CA TRP A 210 5.39 12.21 17.09
C TRP A 210 4.02 11.69 17.52
N GLY A 211 3.51 12.20 18.65
CA GLY A 211 2.19 11.79 19.16
C GLY A 211 2.12 10.36 19.72
N TYR A 212 3.25 9.68 19.91
CA TYR A 212 3.25 8.38 20.55
C TYR A 212 2.80 8.48 22.03
N PRO A 213 1.96 7.55 22.55
CA PRO A 213 1.39 6.38 21.86
C PRO A 213 0.09 6.67 21.10
N TYR A 214 -0.50 7.87 21.28
CA TYR A 214 -1.85 8.19 20.81
C TYR A 214 -1.99 8.10 19.29
N ALA A 215 -1.03 8.64 18.53
CA ALA A 215 -1.05 8.56 17.06
C ALA A 215 -0.99 7.11 16.58
N THR A 216 -0.18 6.27 17.23
CA THR A 216 -0.08 4.83 16.91
C THR A 216 -1.38 4.11 17.21
N LEU A 217 -1.98 4.37 18.37
CA LEU A 217 -3.26 3.76 18.77
C LEU A 217 -4.40 4.21 17.85
N LEU A 218 -4.44 5.50 17.50
CA LEU A 218 -5.43 6.03 16.56
C LEU A 218 -5.31 5.34 15.19
N PHE A 219 -4.09 5.20 14.67
CA PHE A 219 -3.87 4.50 13.41
C PHE A 219 -4.38 3.04 13.47
N VAL A 220 -4.04 2.32 14.54
CA VAL A 220 -4.50 0.93 14.73
C VAL A 220 -6.02 0.85 14.86
N ALA A 221 -6.65 1.81 15.55
CA ALA A 221 -8.11 1.86 15.70
C ALA A 221 -8.80 2.12 14.35
N VAL A 222 -8.28 3.07 13.56
CA VAL A 222 -8.79 3.37 12.20
C VAL A 222 -8.60 2.17 11.27
N ALA A 223 -7.43 1.54 11.28
CA ALA A 223 -7.15 0.34 10.49
C ALA A 223 -8.06 -0.83 10.91
N GLY A 224 -8.26 -1.03 12.20
CA GLY A 224 -9.17 -2.05 12.73
C GLY A 224 -10.63 -1.80 12.34
N TRP A 225 -11.09 -0.56 12.41
CA TRP A 225 -12.42 -0.17 11.94
C TRP A 225 -12.58 -0.42 10.43
N PHE A 226 -11.58 -0.05 9.65
CA PHE A 226 -11.58 -0.28 8.21
C PHE A 226 -11.65 -1.78 7.88
N LEU A 227 -10.82 -2.60 8.51
CA LEU A 227 -10.82 -4.06 8.31
C LEU A 227 -12.15 -4.69 8.71
N TYR A 228 -12.73 -4.25 9.83
CA TYR A 228 -14.04 -4.70 10.27
C TYR A 228 -15.15 -4.33 9.28
N ASN A 229 -15.17 -3.06 8.83
CA ASN A 229 -16.16 -2.59 7.88
C ASN A 229 -16.05 -3.35 6.53
N THR A 230 -14.84 -3.53 6.03
CA THR A 230 -14.58 -4.29 4.80
C THR A 230 -15.02 -5.76 4.94
N LEU A 231 -14.78 -6.37 6.10
CA LEU A 231 -15.20 -7.75 6.37
C LEU A 231 -16.73 -7.90 6.38
N MET A 232 -17.45 -6.90 6.85
CA MET A 232 -18.92 -6.93 6.91
C MET A 232 -19.58 -6.66 5.56
N GLU A 233 -19.02 -5.73 4.79
CA GLU A 233 -19.65 -5.24 3.56
C GLU A 233 -19.11 -5.97 2.29
N ASP A 234 -17.84 -6.37 2.29
CA ASP A 234 -17.19 -7.12 1.20
C ASP A 234 -16.56 -8.42 1.71
N THR A 235 -17.36 -9.21 2.41
CA THR A 235 -16.96 -10.45 3.09
C THR A 235 -16.18 -11.40 2.17
N ARG A 236 -16.59 -11.53 0.91
CA ARG A 236 -15.96 -12.46 -0.04
C ARG A 236 -14.50 -12.10 -0.31
N ASN A 237 -14.24 -10.83 -0.65
CA ASN A 237 -12.89 -10.38 -0.95
C ASN A 237 -12.01 -10.29 0.32
N ALA A 238 -12.60 -9.94 1.46
CA ALA A 238 -11.91 -9.98 2.75
C ALA A 238 -11.47 -11.42 3.12
N ILE A 239 -12.33 -12.42 2.94
CA ILE A 239 -11.98 -13.84 3.17
C ILE A 239 -10.86 -14.28 2.23
N ILE A 240 -10.91 -13.92 0.94
CA ILE A 240 -9.81 -14.21 0.00
C ILE A 240 -8.50 -13.60 0.50
N GLY A 241 -8.51 -12.35 0.94
CA GLY A 241 -7.36 -11.69 1.56
C GLY A 241 -6.81 -12.46 2.76
N ILE A 242 -7.67 -12.87 3.69
CA ILE A 242 -7.29 -13.66 4.87
C ILE A 242 -6.68 -15.01 4.44
N VAL A 243 -7.30 -15.71 3.51
CA VAL A 243 -6.79 -17.00 3.01
C VAL A 243 -5.42 -16.86 2.39
N LEU A 244 -5.21 -15.82 1.57
CA LEU A 244 -3.89 -15.53 0.98
C LEU A 244 -2.83 -15.26 2.06
N LEU A 245 -3.18 -14.54 3.13
CA LEU A 245 -2.29 -14.32 4.27
C LEU A 245 -1.97 -15.62 5.01
N LEU A 246 -2.97 -16.43 5.29
CA LEU A 246 -2.80 -17.69 6.00
C LEU A 246 -1.98 -18.72 5.18
N LEU A 247 -2.10 -18.70 3.85
CA LEU A 247 -1.28 -19.53 2.96
C LEU A 247 0.22 -19.21 3.06
N SER A 248 0.60 -18.05 3.56
CA SER A 248 2.01 -17.72 3.80
C SER A 248 2.62 -18.43 5.01
N LEU A 249 1.80 -18.83 6.01
CA LEU A 249 2.27 -19.43 7.26
C LEU A 249 2.99 -20.77 7.09
N PRO A 250 2.49 -21.75 6.29
CA PRO A 250 3.20 -23.00 6.05
C PRO A 250 4.61 -22.77 5.48
N PHE A 251 4.75 -21.84 4.55
CA PHE A 251 6.05 -21.48 3.98
C PHE A 251 6.99 -20.88 5.03
N TYR A 252 6.48 -19.96 5.85
CA TYR A 252 7.25 -19.39 6.95
C TYR A 252 7.75 -20.45 7.93
N TYR A 253 6.88 -21.36 8.37
CA TYR A 253 7.26 -22.46 9.28
C TYR A 253 8.29 -23.40 8.65
N TYR A 254 8.14 -23.73 7.36
CA TYR A 254 9.06 -24.60 6.65
C TYR A 254 10.49 -24.02 6.64
N TRP A 255 10.65 -22.80 6.17
CA TRP A 255 11.99 -22.19 6.06
C TRP A 255 12.60 -21.79 7.41
N THR A 256 11.80 -21.33 8.36
CA THR A 256 12.31 -21.01 9.70
C THR A 256 12.80 -22.26 10.43
N ARG A 257 12.15 -23.41 10.22
CA ARG A 257 12.58 -24.68 10.79
C ARG A 257 13.89 -25.16 10.16
N GLU A 258 14.05 -25.03 8.86
CA GLU A 258 15.27 -25.40 8.14
C GLU A 258 16.47 -24.56 8.61
N LYS A 259 16.29 -23.26 8.80
CA LYS A 259 17.31 -22.36 9.38
C LYS A 259 17.75 -22.82 10.77
N LYS A 260 16.83 -23.18 11.64
CA LYS A 260 17.14 -23.64 13.01
C LYS A 260 17.93 -24.94 12.98
N ILE A 261 17.56 -25.89 12.13
CA ILE A 261 18.28 -27.16 11.98
C ILE A 261 19.71 -26.92 11.49
N ASN A 262 19.91 -26.05 10.50
CA ASN A 262 21.24 -25.74 9.95
C ASN A 262 22.11 -25.01 10.96
N SER A 263 21.57 -24.11 11.78
CA SER A 263 22.30 -23.43 12.86
C SER A 263 22.72 -24.39 13.96
N ASP A 264 21.86 -25.34 14.35
CA ASP A 264 22.15 -26.35 15.37
C ASP A 264 23.19 -27.36 14.89
N MET A 265 23.21 -27.69 13.60
CA MET A 265 24.25 -28.56 13.00
C MET A 265 25.61 -27.85 12.94
N SER A 266 25.63 -26.55 12.55
CA SER A 266 26.86 -25.75 12.51
C SER A 266 27.51 -25.61 13.89
N ASN A 267 26.71 -25.46 14.96
CA ASN A 267 27.20 -25.35 16.34
C ASN A 267 27.65 -26.71 16.91
N LYS A 268 27.33 -27.85 16.31
CA LYS A 268 27.80 -29.18 16.75
C LYS A 268 29.09 -29.62 16.07
N VAL A 269 29.51 -28.93 15.02
CA VAL A 269 30.72 -29.26 14.23
C VAL A 269 31.93 -28.40 14.69
N VAL A 270 31.69 -27.40 15.53
CA VAL A 270 32.74 -26.59 16.21
C VAL A 270 32.90 -27.12 17.64
#